data_39d66b5ed91c7a1e1d98c0eeaa1ae6f8
#
_entry.id   39d66b5ed91c7a1e1d98c0eeaa1ae6f8
#
_cell.length_a   1.000
_cell.length_b   1.000
_cell.length_c   1.000
_cell.angle_alpha   90.00
_cell.angle_beta   90.00
_cell.angle_gamma   90.00
#
_symmetry.space_group_name_H-M   'P 1'
#
loop_
_entity.id
_entity.type
_entity.pdbx_description
1 polymer ?
#
loop_
_entity_poly.entity_id
_entity_poly.type
_entity_poly.pdbx_seq_one_letter_code
_entity_poly.pdbx_strand_id
1 'polypeptide(L)'
;SMLLSFVLVRFIDERIPDSYGFTDIANRFVSAAQIVVSALNTMASRFITIRIHRDEKEEAAQYFSSVFFANILMAIVFMLPALFVVLYVGKIFQIPETASLPDIQMLFFFIFLNFTISIITSVFSVASYSRDRLDLSSVATVLGETVRVLVLAVCYLCFRPYLFYVGCASVASTVVQAVANLTFTKKLL
;
A
#
# COMPACT_ATOMS: atom_id res chain seq x y z
N SER A 1 0.88 -3.35 -15.82
CA SER A 1 0.16 -2.49 -14.86
C SER A 1 -0.11 -1.08 -15.40
N MET A 2 0.81 -0.43 -16.15
CA MET A 2 0.61 0.94 -16.68
C MET A 2 -0.64 1.10 -17.56
N LEU A 3 -0.88 0.20 -18.52
CA LEU A 3 -2.05 0.26 -19.39
C LEU A 3 -3.37 0.16 -18.61
N LEU A 4 -3.42 -0.71 -17.60
CA LEU A 4 -4.57 -0.88 -16.72
C LEU A 4 -4.84 0.37 -15.88
N SER A 5 -3.79 1.01 -15.35
CA SER A 5 -3.93 2.28 -14.63
C SER A 5 -4.46 3.39 -15.55
N PHE A 6 -4.01 3.44 -16.80
CA PHE A 6 -4.45 4.44 -17.76
C PHE A 6 -5.93 4.28 -18.12
N VAL A 7 -6.39 3.04 -18.35
CA VAL A 7 -7.81 2.75 -18.62
C VAL A 7 -8.67 3.07 -17.40
N LEU A 8 -8.20 2.75 -16.20
CA LEU A 8 -8.89 3.05 -14.95
C LEU A 8 -9.03 4.55 -14.70
N VAL A 9 -7.95 5.32 -14.91
CA VAL A 9 -7.98 6.78 -14.77
C VAL A 9 -9.02 7.39 -15.70
N ARG A 10 -9.01 7.01 -16.97
CA ARG A 10 -9.98 7.50 -17.95
C ARG A 10 -11.42 7.14 -17.59
N PHE A 11 -11.64 5.90 -17.12
CA PHE A 11 -12.98 5.44 -16.71
C PHE A 11 -13.50 6.17 -15.46
N ILE A 12 -12.62 6.51 -14.52
CA ILE A 12 -12.97 7.26 -13.31
C ILE A 12 -13.24 8.72 -13.66
N ASP A 13 -12.41 9.34 -14.50
CA ASP A 13 -12.53 10.75 -14.89
C ASP A 13 -13.82 11.02 -15.70
N GLU A 14 -14.23 10.08 -16.55
CA GLU A 14 -15.52 10.15 -17.26
C GLU A 14 -16.74 10.06 -16.33
N ARG A 15 -16.59 9.44 -15.14
CA ARG A 15 -17.70 9.23 -14.19
C ARG A 15 -17.76 10.25 -13.06
N ILE A 16 -16.62 10.76 -12.63
CA ILE A 16 -16.48 11.71 -11.53
C ILE A 16 -15.42 12.76 -11.91
N PRO A 17 -15.78 13.74 -12.76
CA PRO A 17 -14.86 14.78 -13.23
C PRO A 17 -14.24 15.54 -12.03
N ASP A 18 -13.00 16.00 -12.19
CA ASP A 18 -12.22 16.80 -11.22
C ASP A 18 -11.90 16.12 -9.87
N SER A 19 -12.39 14.91 -9.63
CA SER A 19 -12.20 14.24 -8.34
C SER A 19 -10.92 13.39 -8.28
N TYR A 20 -10.36 13.00 -9.43
CA TYR A 20 -9.14 12.18 -9.48
C TYR A 20 -7.92 12.90 -8.89
N GLY A 21 -7.89 14.23 -8.95
CA GLY A 21 -6.83 15.06 -8.36
C GLY A 21 -6.63 14.82 -6.87
N PHE A 22 -7.69 14.50 -6.12
CA PHE A 22 -7.58 14.15 -4.69
C PHE A 22 -6.85 12.84 -4.45
N THR A 23 -7.05 11.85 -5.34
CA THR A 23 -6.30 10.58 -5.30
C THR A 23 -4.81 10.83 -5.54
N ASP A 24 -4.45 11.69 -6.49
CA ASP A 24 -3.05 12.04 -6.76
C ASP A 24 -2.41 12.78 -5.58
N ILE A 25 -3.13 13.74 -4.98
CA ILE A 25 -2.66 14.46 -3.79
C ILE A 25 -2.39 13.48 -2.64
N ALA A 26 -3.32 12.59 -2.32
CA ALA A 26 -3.14 11.60 -1.26
C ALA A 26 -1.94 10.67 -1.54
N ASN A 27 -1.79 10.23 -2.78
CA ASN A 27 -0.65 9.40 -3.18
C ASN A 27 0.70 10.14 -3.12
N ARG A 28 0.75 11.46 -3.34
CA ARG A 28 1.97 12.26 -3.18
C ARG A 28 2.44 12.30 -1.72
N PHE A 29 1.53 12.43 -0.75
CA PHE A 29 1.87 12.32 0.67
C PHE A 29 2.44 10.94 0.99
N VAL A 30 1.80 9.88 0.51
CA VAL A 30 2.28 8.50 0.65
C VAL A 30 3.67 8.32 0.02
N SER A 31 3.88 8.84 -1.18
CA SER A 31 5.15 8.71 -1.90
C SER A 31 6.31 9.39 -1.17
N ALA A 32 6.07 10.55 -0.56
CA ALA A 32 7.08 11.23 0.25
C ALA A 32 7.48 10.39 1.48
N ALA A 33 6.50 9.80 2.18
CA ALA A 33 6.75 8.92 3.31
C ALA A 33 7.41 7.59 2.89
N GLN A 34 7.06 7.07 1.71
CA GLN A 34 7.61 5.83 1.15
C GLN A 34 9.13 5.88 0.94
N ILE A 35 9.70 7.06 0.65
CA ILE A 35 11.14 7.23 0.50
C ILE A 35 11.87 6.84 1.79
N VAL A 36 11.39 7.30 2.94
CA VAL A 36 11.98 7.00 4.25
C VAL A 36 11.84 5.52 4.58
N VAL A 37 10.64 4.95 4.36
CA VAL A 37 10.37 3.53 4.63
C VAL A 37 11.22 2.63 3.73
N SER A 38 11.36 2.96 2.45
CA SER A 38 12.16 2.16 1.51
C SER A 38 13.65 2.18 1.85
N ALA A 39 14.19 3.31 2.30
CA ALA A 39 15.58 3.42 2.74
C ALA A 39 15.84 2.49 3.95
N LEU A 40 14.97 2.52 4.96
CA LEU A 40 15.08 1.66 6.14
C LEU A 40 14.95 0.17 5.79
N ASN A 41 13.98 -0.19 4.95
CA ASN A 41 13.78 -1.57 4.53
C ASN A 41 14.93 -2.09 3.65
N THR A 42 15.56 -1.24 2.85
CA THR A 42 16.75 -1.61 2.06
C THR A 42 17.94 -1.95 2.96
N MET A 43 18.19 -1.13 3.98
CA MET A 43 19.23 -1.41 4.99
C MET A 43 18.94 -2.73 5.73
N ALA A 44 17.71 -2.90 6.19
CA ALA A 44 17.26 -4.09 6.88
C ALA A 44 17.42 -5.36 6.02
N SER A 45 17.01 -5.31 4.75
CA SER A 45 17.19 -6.41 3.79
C SER A 45 18.62 -6.85 3.68
N ARG A 46 19.55 -5.90 3.60
CA ARG A 46 20.98 -6.19 3.49
C ARG A 46 21.50 -6.97 4.71
N PHE A 47 21.15 -6.54 5.93
CA PHE A 47 21.59 -7.23 7.14
C PHE A 47 20.97 -8.64 7.26
N ILE A 48 19.68 -8.78 7.00
CA ILE A 48 19.00 -10.08 7.02
C ILE A 48 19.63 -11.03 6.00
N THR A 49 19.88 -10.56 4.76
CA THR A 49 20.49 -11.39 3.71
C THR A 49 21.89 -11.87 4.09
N ILE A 50 22.73 -11.01 4.68
CA ILE A 50 24.08 -11.39 5.13
C ILE A 50 24.01 -12.52 6.17
N ARG A 51 23.09 -12.42 7.15
CA ARG A 51 22.94 -13.43 8.21
C ARG A 51 22.41 -14.76 7.67
N ILE A 52 21.45 -14.71 6.74
CA ILE A 52 20.96 -15.93 6.07
C ILE A 52 22.09 -16.65 5.31
N HIS A 53 22.94 -15.92 4.59
CA HIS A 53 24.05 -16.50 3.84
C HIS A 53 25.19 -17.05 4.74
N ARG A 54 25.27 -16.60 5.99
CA ARG A 54 26.17 -17.14 7.00
C ARG A 54 25.60 -18.32 7.79
N ASP A 55 24.40 -18.76 7.44
CA ASP A 55 23.61 -19.80 8.16
C ASP A 55 23.30 -19.46 9.64
N GLU A 56 23.35 -18.17 9.99
CA GLU A 56 23.05 -17.63 11.32
C GLU A 56 21.52 -17.35 11.42
N LYS A 57 20.71 -18.41 11.41
CA LYS A 57 19.24 -18.33 11.32
C LYS A 57 18.60 -17.62 12.51
N GLU A 58 19.11 -17.83 13.72
CA GLU A 58 18.60 -17.18 14.93
C GLU A 58 18.80 -15.67 14.89
N GLU A 59 19.97 -15.21 14.47
CA GLU A 59 20.24 -13.79 14.31
C GLU A 59 19.41 -13.17 13.18
N ALA A 60 19.26 -13.88 12.06
CA ALA A 60 18.40 -13.43 10.97
C ALA A 60 16.93 -13.25 11.43
N ALA A 61 16.41 -14.17 12.27
CA ALA A 61 15.08 -14.06 12.86
C ALA A 61 14.94 -12.89 13.84
N GLN A 62 15.98 -12.60 14.62
CA GLN A 62 16.01 -11.43 15.51
C GLN A 62 16.00 -10.11 14.71
N TYR A 63 16.81 -10.01 13.66
CA TYR A 63 16.80 -8.84 12.76
C TYR A 63 15.43 -8.68 12.09
N PHE A 64 14.85 -9.77 11.59
CA PHE A 64 13.51 -9.74 11.00
C PHE A 64 12.45 -9.22 11.97
N SER A 65 12.46 -9.72 13.21
CA SER A 65 11.53 -9.26 14.25
C SER A 65 11.74 -7.78 14.59
N SER A 66 13.00 -7.35 14.73
CA SER A 66 13.34 -5.95 15.02
C SER A 66 12.85 -5.01 13.92
N VAL A 67 13.01 -5.38 12.65
CA VAL A 67 12.52 -4.61 11.49
C VAL A 67 11.00 -4.59 11.47
N PHE A 68 10.35 -5.70 11.79
CA PHE A 68 8.89 -5.77 11.85
C PHE A 68 8.33 -4.80 12.91
N PHE A 69 8.90 -4.78 14.12
CA PHE A 69 8.50 -3.84 15.17
C PHE A 69 8.83 -2.39 14.80
N ALA A 70 9.97 -2.13 14.16
CA ALA A 70 10.32 -0.80 13.65
C ALA A 70 9.31 -0.32 12.62
N ASN A 71 8.86 -1.18 11.70
CA ASN A 71 7.83 -0.86 10.72
C ASN A 71 6.47 -0.58 11.38
N ILE A 72 6.10 -1.31 12.44
CA ILE A 72 4.89 -1.00 13.22
C ILE A 72 5.00 0.40 13.85
N LEU A 73 6.13 0.71 14.46
CA LEU A 73 6.35 2.03 15.06
C LEU A 73 6.27 3.15 14.01
N MET A 74 6.91 2.94 12.86
CA MET A 74 6.84 3.88 11.72
C MET A 74 5.40 4.04 11.22
N ALA A 75 4.64 2.95 11.10
CA ALA A 75 3.23 2.99 10.70
C ALA A 75 2.40 3.85 11.66
N ILE A 76 2.61 3.73 12.97
CA ILE A 76 1.94 4.55 13.98
C ILE A 76 2.34 6.03 13.83
N VAL A 77 3.64 6.32 13.69
CA VAL A 77 4.15 7.70 13.54
C VAL A 77 3.57 8.37 12.30
N PHE A 78 3.45 7.66 11.18
CA PHE A 78 2.85 8.21 9.95
C PHE A 78 1.32 8.31 10.02
N MET A 79 0.66 7.40 10.74
CA MET A 79 -0.80 7.41 10.86
C MET A 79 -1.33 8.64 11.63
N LEU A 80 -0.58 9.16 12.60
CA LEU A 80 -0.99 10.34 13.37
C LEU A 80 -1.20 11.58 12.49
N PRO A 81 -0.22 12.06 11.71
CA PRO A 81 -0.43 13.19 10.80
C PRO A 81 -1.42 12.86 9.68
N ALA A 82 -1.47 11.60 9.22
CA ALA A 82 -2.43 11.16 8.22
C ALA A 82 -3.88 11.32 8.70
N LEU A 83 -4.19 10.91 9.93
CA LEU A 83 -5.52 11.12 10.53
C LEU A 83 -5.86 12.60 10.67
N PHE A 84 -4.88 13.44 11.02
CA PHE A 84 -5.08 14.87 11.05
C PHE A 84 -5.49 15.42 9.66
N VAL A 85 -4.80 15.01 8.61
CA VAL A 85 -5.14 15.41 7.23
C VAL A 85 -6.55 14.92 6.86
N VAL A 86 -6.92 13.67 7.19
CA VAL A 86 -8.27 13.13 6.91
C VAL A 86 -9.37 13.96 7.58
N LEU A 87 -9.19 14.31 8.86
CA LEU A 87 -10.19 15.06 9.62
C LEU A 87 -10.35 16.50 9.12
N TYR A 88 -9.25 17.12 8.69
CA TYR A 88 -9.22 18.51 8.27
C TYR A 88 -9.14 18.73 6.77
N VAL A 89 -9.32 17.68 5.95
CA VAL A 89 -9.23 17.76 4.49
C VAL A 89 -10.10 18.86 3.89
N GLY A 90 -11.32 19.04 4.39
CA GLY A 90 -12.24 20.09 3.93
C GLY A 90 -11.85 21.52 4.32
N LYS A 91 -10.89 21.68 5.25
CA LYS A 91 -10.31 23.01 5.61
C LYS A 91 -9.00 23.25 4.87
N ILE A 92 -8.28 22.19 4.51
CA ILE A 92 -6.97 22.25 3.85
C ILE A 92 -7.15 22.44 2.33
N PHE A 93 -8.15 21.76 1.75
CA PHE A 93 -8.40 21.76 0.33
C PHE A 93 -9.77 22.36 0.01
N GLN A 94 -9.84 23.11 -1.10
CA GLN A 94 -11.12 23.55 -1.65
C GLN A 94 -11.79 22.38 -2.35
N ILE A 95 -12.92 21.95 -1.82
CA ILE A 95 -13.67 20.82 -2.37
C ILE A 95 -14.68 21.36 -3.39
N PRO A 96 -14.69 20.88 -4.65
CA PRO A 96 -15.69 21.23 -5.63
C PRO A 96 -17.10 20.84 -5.16
N GLU A 97 -18.12 21.58 -5.57
CA GLU A 97 -19.53 21.29 -5.26
C GLU A 97 -19.98 19.93 -5.81
N THR A 98 -19.27 19.42 -6.82
CA THR A 98 -19.51 18.11 -7.44
C THR A 98 -19.05 16.92 -6.59
N ALA A 99 -18.17 17.15 -5.58
CA ALA A 99 -17.60 16.11 -4.76
C ALA A 99 -18.13 16.19 -3.32
N SER A 100 -18.44 15.05 -2.74
CA SER A 100 -18.89 14.94 -1.35
C SER A 100 -17.70 14.94 -0.39
N LEU A 101 -17.71 15.80 0.63
CA LEU A 101 -16.68 15.82 1.68
C LEU A 101 -16.47 14.44 2.34
N PRO A 102 -17.51 13.68 2.72
CA PRO A 102 -17.32 12.35 3.30
C PRO A 102 -16.64 11.36 2.35
N ASP A 103 -16.89 11.46 1.05
CA ASP A 103 -16.28 10.59 0.04
C ASP A 103 -14.76 10.82 -0.06
N ILE A 104 -14.35 12.11 -0.06
CA ILE A 104 -12.94 12.50 -0.06
C ILE A 104 -12.26 12.08 1.25
N GLN A 105 -12.92 12.29 2.40
CA GLN A 105 -12.38 11.85 3.69
C GLN A 105 -12.15 10.33 3.72
N MET A 106 -13.11 9.54 3.23
CA MET A 106 -12.98 8.10 3.11
C MET A 106 -11.88 7.68 2.14
N LEU A 107 -11.74 8.37 0.99
CA LEU A 107 -10.66 8.13 0.06
C LEU A 107 -9.28 8.28 0.74
N PHE A 108 -9.04 9.44 1.39
CA PHE A 108 -7.79 9.71 2.08
C PHE A 108 -7.53 8.67 3.19
N PHE A 109 -8.57 8.36 3.98
CA PHE A 109 -8.46 7.34 5.02
C PHE A 109 -8.02 5.98 4.46
N PHE A 110 -8.67 5.49 3.40
CA PHE A 110 -8.31 4.21 2.80
C PHE A 110 -6.93 4.21 2.14
N ILE A 111 -6.50 5.32 1.52
CA ILE A 111 -5.15 5.44 0.96
C ILE A 111 -4.10 5.39 2.07
N PHE A 112 -4.29 6.11 3.17
CA PHE A 112 -3.36 6.09 4.31
C PHE A 112 -3.39 4.75 5.05
N LEU A 113 -4.55 4.13 5.20
CA LEU A 113 -4.68 2.78 5.74
C LEU A 113 -3.94 1.76 4.87
N ASN A 114 -4.09 1.84 3.56
CA ASN A 114 -3.35 1.03 2.60
C ASN A 114 -1.83 1.18 2.77
N PHE A 115 -1.35 2.40 2.91
CA PHE A 115 0.06 2.69 3.14
C PHE A 115 0.54 2.11 4.48
N THR A 116 -0.23 2.25 5.54
CA THR A 116 0.07 1.68 6.86
C THR A 116 0.23 0.17 6.81
N ILE A 117 -0.70 -0.53 6.14
CA ILE A 117 -0.62 -1.98 5.94
C ILE A 117 0.62 -2.32 5.11
N SER A 118 0.91 -1.56 4.06
CA SER A 118 2.08 -1.75 3.21
C SER A 118 3.40 -1.62 3.98
N ILE A 119 3.53 -0.64 4.88
CA ILE A 119 4.73 -0.50 5.75
C ILE A 119 4.91 -1.75 6.62
N ILE A 120 3.86 -2.16 7.33
CA ILE A 120 3.93 -3.30 8.26
C ILE A 120 4.30 -4.59 7.51
N THR A 121 3.74 -4.78 6.33
CA THR A 121 3.89 -6.01 5.56
C THR A 121 5.12 -6.03 4.65
N SER A 122 5.80 -4.90 4.46
CA SER A 122 6.97 -4.78 3.58
C SER A 122 8.12 -5.73 3.97
N VAL A 123 8.29 -6.02 5.26
CA VAL A 123 9.31 -6.94 5.75
C VAL A 123 9.15 -8.36 5.20
N PHE A 124 7.93 -8.80 4.89
CA PHE A 124 7.70 -10.15 4.35
C PHE A 124 8.24 -10.32 2.92
N SER A 125 8.37 -9.23 2.15
CA SER A 125 9.02 -9.30 0.85
C SER A 125 10.53 -9.51 0.95
N VAL A 126 11.15 -9.08 2.06
CA VAL A 126 12.59 -9.23 2.30
C VAL A 126 13.02 -10.70 2.28
N ALA A 127 12.21 -11.61 2.83
CA ALA A 127 12.50 -13.04 2.83
C ALA A 127 12.59 -13.61 1.40
N SER A 128 11.72 -13.17 0.50
CA SER A 128 11.77 -13.57 -0.92
C SER A 128 13.01 -13.02 -1.62
N TYR A 129 13.40 -11.79 -1.34
CA TYR A 129 14.63 -11.18 -1.87
C TYR A 129 15.90 -11.88 -1.35
N SER A 130 15.96 -12.22 -0.06
CA SER A 130 17.14 -12.83 0.55
C SER A 130 17.39 -14.27 0.09
N ARG A 131 16.36 -14.95 -0.45
CA ARG A 131 16.44 -16.30 -1.05
C ARG A 131 16.51 -16.28 -2.58
N ASP A 132 16.68 -15.11 -3.18
CA ASP A 132 16.74 -14.91 -4.63
C ASP A 132 15.49 -15.43 -5.40
N ARG A 133 14.32 -15.42 -4.71
CA ARG A 133 13.04 -15.87 -5.24
C ARG A 133 12.12 -14.68 -5.57
N LEU A 134 12.63 -13.80 -6.46
CA LEU A 134 11.90 -12.63 -6.97
C LEU A 134 10.62 -12.98 -7.73
N ASP A 135 10.58 -14.19 -8.29
CA ASP A 135 9.41 -14.78 -8.93
C ASP A 135 8.19 -14.77 -8.00
N LEU A 136 8.35 -15.16 -6.74
CA LEU A 136 7.27 -15.22 -5.76
C LEU A 136 6.72 -13.83 -5.39
N SER A 137 7.61 -12.87 -5.22
CA SER A 137 7.20 -11.47 -4.96
C SER A 137 6.44 -10.88 -6.15
N SER A 138 6.88 -11.20 -7.38
CA SER A 138 6.20 -10.76 -8.60
C SER A 138 4.80 -11.39 -8.74
N VAL A 139 4.64 -12.67 -8.42
CA VAL A 139 3.34 -13.36 -8.40
C VAL A 139 2.41 -12.70 -7.37
N ALA A 140 2.89 -12.40 -6.15
CA ALA A 140 2.09 -11.71 -5.13
C ALA A 140 1.60 -10.34 -5.63
N THR A 141 2.46 -9.59 -6.32
CA THR A 141 2.12 -8.28 -6.89
C THR A 141 1.05 -8.42 -7.99
N VAL A 142 1.22 -9.37 -8.91
CA VAL A 142 0.24 -9.61 -10.00
C VAL A 142 -1.12 -10.01 -9.43
N LEU A 143 -1.15 -10.90 -8.42
CA LEU A 143 -2.39 -11.29 -7.75
C LEU A 143 -3.08 -10.09 -7.10
N GLY A 144 -2.34 -9.25 -6.39
CA GLY A 144 -2.89 -8.05 -5.77
C GLY A 144 -3.45 -7.07 -6.80
N GLU A 145 -2.73 -6.78 -7.88
CA GLU A 145 -3.21 -5.90 -8.94
C GLU A 145 -4.45 -6.47 -9.65
N THR A 146 -4.52 -7.79 -9.84
CA THR A 146 -5.70 -8.45 -10.40
C THR A 146 -6.92 -8.23 -9.49
N VAL A 147 -6.76 -8.44 -8.18
CA VAL A 147 -7.84 -8.20 -7.20
C VAL A 147 -8.26 -6.74 -7.20
N ARG A 148 -7.32 -5.80 -7.25
CA ARG A 148 -7.62 -4.38 -7.33
C ARG A 148 -8.53 -4.04 -8.50
N VAL A 149 -8.20 -4.55 -9.69
CA VAL A 149 -8.99 -4.33 -10.92
C VAL A 149 -10.37 -4.94 -10.79
N LEU A 150 -10.46 -6.20 -10.29
CA LEU A 150 -11.74 -6.87 -10.10
C LEU A 150 -12.64 -6.13 -9.11
N VAL A 151 -12.11 -5.70 -7.96
CA VAL A 151 -12.87 -4.93 -6.97
C VAL A 151 -13.37 -3.61 -7.57
N LEU A 152 -12.51 -2.88 -8.29
CA LEU A 152 -12.94 -1.65 -8.95
C LEU A 152 -14.01 -1.91 -10.01
N ALA A 153 -13.81 -2.91 -10.87
CA ALA A 153 -14.80 -3.26 -11.89
C ALA A 153 -16.17 -3.60 -11.27
N VAL A 154 -16.19 -4.43 -10.22
CA VAL A 154 -17.43 -4.77 -9.52
C VAL A 154 -18.07 -3.54 -8.87
N CYS A 155 -17.29 -2.72 -8.16
CA CYS A 155 -17.82 -1.53 -7.50
C CYS A 155 -18.42 -0.51 -8.50
N TYR A 156 -17.73 -0.25 -9.61
CA TYR A 156 -18.20 0.74 -10.59
C TYR A 156 -19.31 0.22 -11.52
N LEU A 157 -19.42 -1.09 -11.72
CA LEU A 157 -20.48 -1.70 -12.53
C LEU A 157 -21.77 -1.93 -11.73
N CYS A 158 -21.65 -2.31 -10.44
CA CYS A 158 -22.80 -2.72 -9.63
C CYS A 158 -23.32 -1.60 -8.72
N PHE A 159 -22.52 -0.60 -8.39
CA PHE A 159 -22.87 0.45 -7.43
C PHE A 159 -22.71 1.86 -8.04
N ARG A 160 -23.21 2.89 -7.32
CA ARG A 160 -23.00 4.29 -7.72
C ARG A 160 -21.49 4.60 -7.68
N PRO A 161 -20.97 5.39 -8.64
CA PRO A 161 -19.55 5.72 -8.68
C PRO A 161 -19.18 6.65 -7.52
N TYR A 162 -18.48 6.10 -6.54
CA TYR A 162 -17.86 6.82 -5.42
C TYR A 162 -16.35 6.77 -5.53
N LEU A 163 -15.69 7.86 -5.17
CA LEU A 163 -14.23 7.97 -5.28
C LEU A 163 -13.49 7.07 -4.28
N PHE A 164 -14.06 6.85 -3.09
CA PHE A 164 -13.43 6.03 -2.06
C PHE A 164 -13.25 4.54 -2.45
N TYR A 165 -13.93 4.05 -3.49
CA TYR A 165 -13.73 2.69 -4.00
C TYR A 165 -12.30 2.46 -4.49
N VAL A 166 -11.63 3.51 -4.98
CA VAL A 166 -10.21 3.44 -5.37
C VAL A 166 -9.33 3.09 -4.17
N GLY A 167 -9.59 3.73 -3.03
CA GLY A 167 -8.92 3.44 -1.77
C GLY A 167 -9.22 2.03 -1.27
N CYS A 168 -10.49 1.62 -1.23
CA CYS A 168 -10.93 0.27 -0.86
C CYS A 168 -10.25 -0.82 -1.70
N ALA A 169 -10.22 -0.65 -3.01
CA ALA A 169 -9.58 -1.60 -3.92
C ALA A 169 -8.06 -1.70 -3.68
N SER A 170 -7.42 -0.57 -3.35
CA SER A 170 -6.00 -0.55 -3.00
C SER A 170 -5.73 -1.32 -1.70
N VAL A 171 -6.56 -1.15 -0.67
CA VAL A 171 -6.46 -1.92 0.58
C VAL A 171 -6.65 -3.41 0.32
N ALA A 172 -7.66 -3.80 -0.44
CA ALA A 172 -7.90 -5.21 -0.79
C ALA A 172 -6.68 -5.82 -1.52
N SER A 173 -6.10 -5.10 -2.49
CA SER A 173 -4.88 -5.50 -3.20
C SER A 173 -3.71 -5.74 -2.24
N THR A 174 -3.45 -4.77 -1.35
CA THR A 174 -2.33 -4.85 -0.41
C THR A 174 -2.51 -5.98 0.61
N VAL A 175 -3.72 -6.23 1.08
CA VAL A 175 -4.01 -7.37 1.96
C VAL A 175 -3.73 -8.69 1.26
N VAL A 176 -4.15 -8.85 0.00
CA VAL A 176 -3.86 -10.06 -0.79
C VAL A 176 -2.36 -10.25 -1.00
N GLN A 177 -1.63 -9.19 -1.35
CA GLN A 177 -0.17 -9.23 -1.48
C GLN A 177 0.51 -9.60 -0.16
N ALA A 178 0.04 -9.03 0.95
CA ALA A 178 0.56 -9.33 2.29
C ALA A 178 0.38 -10.80 2.66
N VAL A 179 -0.82 -11.35 2.45
CA VAL A 179 -1.12 -12.76 2.72
C VAL A 179 -0.28 -13.69 1.83
N ALA A 180 -0.13 -13.37 0.55
CA ALA A 180 0.70 -14.13 -0.37
C ALA A 180 2.18 -14.11 0.08
N ASN A 181 2.73 -12.93 0.35
CA ASN A 181 4.12 -12.80 0.81
C ASN A 181 4.36 -13.48 2.15
N LEU A 182 3.42 -13.41 3.10
CA LEU A 182 3.48 -14.10 4.39
C LEU A 182 3.49 -15.63 4.20
N THR A 183 2.67 -16.14 3.28
CA THR A 183 2.62 -17.57 2.96
C THR A 183 3.93 -18.04 2.33
N PHE A 184 4.52 -17.23 1.45
CA PHE A 184 5.81 -17.53 0.85
C PHE A 184 6.95 -17.44 1.87
N THR A 185 6.94 -16.44 2.74
CA THR A 185 7.93 -16.32 3.83
C THR A 185 7.93 -17.55 4.73
N LYS A 186 6.76 -18.05 5.15
CA LYS A 186 6.64 -19.27 5.95
C LYS A 186 7.16 -20.55 5.27
N LYS A 187 7.21 -20.56 3.95
CA LYS A 187 7.76 -21.71 3.18
C LYS A 187 9.26 -21.59 2.96
N LEU A 188 9.82 -20.38 3.05
CA LEU A 188 11.24 -20.11 2.78
C LEU A 188 12.11 -20.05 4.05
N LEU A 189 11.54 -19.72 5.19
CA LEU A 189 12.18 -19.73 6.51
C LEU A 189 11.90 -21.04 7.24
#